data_a87fc517a79f827296e37405c1e84bc2
#
_entry.id   a87fc517a79f827296e37405c1e84bc2
#
_cell.length_a   1.000
_cell.length_b   1.000
_cell.length_c   1.000
_cell.angle_alpha   90.00
_cell.angle_beta   90.00
_cell.angle_gamma   90.00
#
_symmetry.space_group_name_H-M   'P 1'
#
loop_
_entity.id
_entity.type
_entity.pdbx_description
1 polymer ?
#
loop_
_entity_poly.entity_id
_entity_poly.type
_entity_poly.pdbx_seq_one_letter_code
_entity_poly.pdbx_strand_id
1 'polypeptide(L)'
;LILLLLSSVYVFSETLYFNNGKSVEGKILEANATAVLFEKSEDKQKFRFPPSMLTEDSKKQLELYHSTNRYSSIPTLPTPLSQKKVNQYASYIDQLVDSKLRQQRLGKTKKANDSTYVRRLYLTTIGRIPTYEEAFSFLNDRNPNKRDELIEKLLNSSGYSNHQMNWMSDMLRIKDRVNGTNINVGSVYRKWIKESIDANKPYDQMVRELVSSTGKLLEDGPAI
;
A
#
# COMPACT_ATOMS: atom_id res chain seq x y z
N LEU A 1 9.03 -26.57 16.40
CA LEU A 1 10.30 -26.11 15.82
C LEU A 1 10.06 -24.75 15.15
N ILE A 2 10.32 -23.67 15.91
CA ILE A 2 10.10 -22.29 15.46
C ILE A 2 11.32 -21.91 14.61
N LEU A 3 11.14 -21.78 13.31
CA LEU A 3 12.16 -21.25 12.40
C LEU A 3 12.16 -19.73 12.52
N LEU A 4 13.09 -19.19 13.29
CA LEU A 4 13.44 -17.78 13.31
C LEU A 4 14.11 -17.45 11.97
N LEU A 5 13.35 -16.85 11.03
CA LEU A 5 13.90 -16.16 9.87
C LEU A 5 14.57 -14.88 10.35
N LEU A 6 15.88 -14.99 10.62
CA LEU A 6 16.76 -13.85 10.72
C LEU A 6 16.80 -13.17 9.35
N SER A 7 16.11 -12.04 9.21
CA SER A 7 16.33 -11.12 8.10
C SER A 7 17.76 -10.58 8.25
N SER A 8 18.69 -11.20 7.52
CA SER A 8 20.03 -10.67 7.34
C SER A 8 19.90 -9.34 6.59
N VAL A 9 20.01 -8.24 7.31
CA VAL A 9 20.28 -6.93 6.71
C VAL A 9 21.67 -7.08 6.09
N TYR A 10 21.74 -7.23 4.78
CA TYR A 10 23.00 -7.17 4.05
C TYR A 10 23.53 -5.73 4.21
N VAL A 11 24.47 -5.57 5.12
CA VAL A 11 25.26 -4.36 5.23
C VAL A 11 26.28 -4.42 4.11
N PHE A 12 25.98 -3.81 2.96
CA PHE A 12 26.97 -3.60 1.93
C PHE A 12 28.01 -2.62 2.45
N SER A 13 29.25 -3.08 2.63
CA SER A 13 30.40 -2.20 2.77
C SER A 13 30.68 -1.62 1.40
N GLU A 14 30.67 -0.31 1.28
CA GLU A 14 30.92 0.41 0.02
C GLU A 14 32.28 1.06 0.06
N THR A 15 33.01 1.02 -1.05
CA THR A 15 34.28 1.74 -1.18
C THR A 15 34.04 3.03 -1.95
N LEU A 16 34.23 4.17 -1.29
CA LEU A 16 34.16 5.48 -1.94
C LEU A 16 35.56 5.94 -2.37
N TYR A 17 35.67 6.37 -3.61
CA TYR A 17 36.91 6.91 -4.21
C TYR A 17 36.81 8.43 -4.27
N PHE A 18 37.88 9.09 -3.84
CA PHE A 18 38.01 10.54 -3.81
C PHE A 18 38.88 11.05 -4.98
N ASN A 19 38.65 12.28 -5.41
CA ASN A 19 39.40 12.93 -6.50
C ASN A 19 40.89 13.09 -6.18
N ASN A 20 41.30 12.98 -4.92
CA ASN A 20 42.70 13.02 -4.47
C ASN A 20 43.41 11.66 -4.52
N GLY A 21 42.78 10.62 -5.13
CA GLY A 21 43.31 9.28 -5.25
C GLY A 21 43.16 8.39 -4.01
N LYS A 22 42.57 8.89 -2.92
CA LYS A 22 42.30 8.08 -1.72
C LYS A 22 40.98 7.33 -1.88
N SER A 23 40.88 6.19 -1.18
CA SER A 23 39.63 5.43 -1.05
C SER A 23 39.36 5.14 0.42
N VAL A 24 38.09 5.01 0.76
CA VAL A 24 37.64 4.67 2.12
C VAL A 24 36.52 3.64 2.01
N GLU A 25 36.69 2.54 2.74
CA GLU A 25 35.69 1.49 2.83
C GLU A 25 34.80 1.70 4.06
N GLY A 26 33.48 1.62 3.88
CA GLY A 26 32.56 1.84 4.98
C GLY A 26 31.11 1.82 4.53
N LYS A 27 30.28 2.53 5.27
CA LYS A 27 28.85 2.63 5.04
C LYS A 27 28.40 4.08 4.92
N ILE A 28 27.62 4.38 3.90
CA ILE A 28 26.93 5.67 3.80
C ILE A 28 25.79 5.68 4.84
N LEU A 29 25.81 6.64 5.78
CA LEU A 29 24.76 6.83 6.77
C LEU A 29 23.71 7.82 6.30
N GLU A 30 24.17 8.89 5.64
CA GLU A 30 23.32 9.96 5.11
C GLU A 30 23.99 10.57 3.89
N ALA A 31 23.22 10.90 2.87
CA ALA A 31 23.73 11.65 1.73
C ALA A 31 22.67 12.63 1.23
N ASN A 32 23.08 13.85 0.91
CA ASN A 32 22.24 14.88 0.29
C ASN A 32 23.08 15.69 -0.72
N ALA A 33 22.47 16.68 -1.36
CA ALA A 33 23.14 17.48 -2.40
C ALA A 33 24.38 18.24 -1.90
N THR A 34 24.51 18.48 -0.58
CA THR A 34 25.56 19.32 0.02
C THR A 34 26.57 18.53 0.83
N ALA A 35 26.21 17.37 1.38
CA ALA A 35 27.06 16.60 2.26
C ALA A 35 26.74 15.10 2.26
N VAL A 36 27.76 14.28 2.45
CA VAL A 36 27.70 12.85 2.69
C VAL A 36 28.22 12.56 4.08
N LEU A 37 27.46 11.84 4.90
CA LEU A 37 27.89 11.27 6.18
C LEU A 37 28.25 9.80 5.96
N PHE A 38 29.49 9.44 6.21
CA PHE A 38 30.05 8.11 5.96
C PHE A 38 30.69 7.56 7.23
N GLU A 39 30.46 6.28 7.53
CA GLU A 39 31.08 5.57 8.64
C GLU A 39 32.08 4.55 8.10
N LYS A 40 33.33 4.72 8.48
CA LYS A 40 34.45 3.85 8.07
C LYS A 40 34.31 2.45 8.69
N SER A 41 34.57 1.41 7.92
CA SER A 41 34.47 0.01 8.38
C SER A 41 35.49 -0.33 9.46
N GLU A 42 36.69 0.22 9.35
CA GLU A 42 37.87 -0.13 10.16
C GLU A 42 37.74 0.32 11.62
N ASP A 43 37.40 1.59 11.87
CA ASP A 43 37.41 2.21 13.19
C ASP A 43 36.06 2.81 13.62
N LYS A 44 35.01 2.63 12.81
CA LYS A 44 33.67 3.19 12.99
C LYS A 44 33.64 4.72 13.06
N GLN A 45 34.71 5.36 12.62
CA GLN A 45 34.78 6.82 12.60
C GLN A 45 33.84 7.39 11.55
N LYS A 46 33.15 8.48 11.88
CA LYS A 46 32.18 9.14 11.00
C LYS A 46 32.78 10.38 10.37
N PHE A 47 32.65 10.49 9.06
CA PHE A 47 33.15 11.63 8.30
C PHE A 47 31.99 12.32 7.60
N ARG A 48 32.06 13.64 7.53
CA ARG A 48 31.15 14.44 6.72
C ARG A 48 31.97 15.19 5.66
N PHE A 49 31.61 15.03 4.40
CA PHE A 49 32.27 15.69 3.27
C PHE A 49 31.29 15.99 2.15
N PRO A 50 31.56 16.99 1.29
CA PRO A 50 30.69 17.31 0.15
C PRO A 50 30.85 16.27 -0.98
N PRO A 51 29.77 15.96 -1.72
CA PRO A 51 29.83 15.01 -2.87
C PRO A 51 30.82 15.40 -3.96
N SER A 52 31.19 16.69 -4.07
CA SER A 52 32.16 17.20 -5.02
C SER A 52 33.59 16.63 -4.84
N MET A 53 33.88 16.07 -3.67
CA MET A 53 35.18 15.40 -3.40
C MET A 53 35.28 13.99 -3.98
N LEU A 54 34.19 13.41 -4.41
CA LEU A 54 34.13 12.03 -4.93
C LEU A 54 34.37 11.97 -6.43
N THR A 55 34.91 10.84 -6.88
CA THR A 55 35.00 10.50 -8.31
C THR A 55 33.61 10.33 -8.91
N GLU A 56 33.49 10.40 -10.24
CA GLU A 56 32.19 10.22 -10.94
C GLU A 56 31.56 8.85 -10.65
N ASP A 57 32.38 7.78 -10.53
CA ASP A 57 31.88 6.46 -10.22
C ASP A 57 31.32 6.39 -8.78
N SER A 58 31.97 7.03 -7.82
CA SER A 58 31.44 7.12 -6.44
C SER A 58 30.22 8.03 -6.33
N LYS A 59 30.08 9.04 -7.18
CA LYS A 59 28.84 9.83 -7.29
C LYS A 59 27.68 8.99 -7.81
N LYS A 60 27.89 8.12 -8.80
CA LYS A 60 26.87 7.15 -9.26
C LYS A 60 26.45 6.19 -8.15
N GLN A 61 27.39 5.74 -7.30
CA GLN A 61 27.05 4.95 -6.11
C GLN A 61 26.16 5.74 -5.14
N LEU A 62 26.40 7.05 -4.93
CA LEU A 62 25.50 7.89 -4.14
C LEU A 62 24.12 8.02 -4.76
N GLU A 63 24.00 8.13 -6.07
CA GLU A 63 22.70 8.15 -6.76
C GLU A 63 21.95 6.85 -6.56
N LEU A 64 22.66 5.71 -6.63
CA LEU A 64 22.11 4.40 -6.34
C LEU A 64 21.69 4.29 -4.86
N TYR A 65 22.50 4.79 -3.93
CA TYR A 65 22.15 4.90 -2.51
C TYR A 65 20.89 5.74 -2.31
N HIS A 66 20.80 6.89 -2.98
CA HIS A 66 19.61 7.74 -2.92
C HIS A 66 18.37 7.04 -3.48
N SER A 67 18.50 6.29 -4.57
CA SER A 67 17.38 5.52 -5.14
C SER A 67 16.94 4.39 -4.21
N THR A 68 17.88 3.72 -3.56
CA THR A 68 17.63 2.58 -2.68
C THR A 68 17.16 3.02 -1.28
N ASN A 69 17.73 4.11 -0.74
CA ASN A 69 17.44 4.61 0.62
C ASN A 69 16.39 5.71 0.69
N ARG A 70 15.88 6.23 -0.42
CA ARG A 70 14.71 7.14 -0.39
C ARG A 70 13.54 6.56 0.40
N TYR A 71 13.50 5.25 0.56
CA TYR A 71 12.44 4.52 1.25
C TYR A 71 12.78 4.12 2.69
N SER A 72 14.05 4.21 3.13
CA SER A 72 14.42 3.87 4.51
C SER A 72 14.03 4.95 5.53
N SER A 73 13.79 6.18 5.06
CA SER A 73 13.29 7.30 5.87
C SER A 73 11.77 7.47 5.82
N ILE A 74 11.05 6.58 5.13
CA ILE A 74 9.59 6.57 5.23
C ILE A 74 9.26 6.17 6.67
N PRO A 75 8.50 6.99 7.42
CA PRO A 75 8.07 6.62 8.74
C PRO A 75 7.46 5.22 8.71
N THR A 76 7.93 4.32 9.57
CA THR A 76 7.26 3.04 9.76
C THR A 76 5.79 3.34 9.99
N LEU A 77 4.89 2.65 9.26
CA LEU A 77 3.46 2.79 9.47
C LEU A 77 3.18 2.71 10.97
N PRO A 78 2.38 3.63 11.52
CA PRO A 78 2.06 3.58 12.93
C PRO A 78 1.50 2.20 13.27
N THR A 79 1.94 1.64 14.39
CA THR A 79 1.44 0.34 14.86
C THR A 79 -0.08 0.34 14.80
N PRO A 80 -0.71 -0.68 14.20
CA PRO A 80 -2.17 -0.75 14.12
C PRO A 80 -2.80 -0.51 15.49
N LEU A 81 -3.82 0.33 15.53
CA LEU A 81 -4.52 0.62 16.78
C LEU A 81 -5.15 -0.68 17.33
N SER A 82 -5.05 -0.87 18.64
CA SER A 82 -5.79 -1.97 19.27
C SER A 82 -7.30 -1.79 19.04
N GLN A 83 -8.05 -2.90 18.93
CA GLN A 83 -9.50 -2.88 18.73
C GLN A 83 -10.22 -2.01 19.77
N LYS A 84 -9.73 -1.99 21.01
CA LYS A 84 -10.24 -1.13 22.07
C LYS A 84 -10.13 0.36 21.71
N LYS A 85 -9.00 0.80 21.19
CA LYS A 85 -8.80 2.19 20.75
C LYS A 85 -9.67 2.51 19.54
N VAL A 86 -9.76 1.60 18.57
CA VAL A 86 -10.65 1.76 17.41
C VAL A 86 -12.08 1.98 17.86
N ASN A 87 -12.62 1.15 18.76
CA ASN A 87 -13.97 1.28 19.29
C ASN A 87 -14.16 2.60 20.08
N GLN A 88 -13.14 3.02 20.83
CA GLN A 88 -13.18 4.30 21.57
C GLN A 88 -13.28 5.49 20.60
N TYR A 89 -12.48 5.53 19.55
CA TYR A 89 -12.52 6.60 18.57
C TYR A 89 -13.81 6.58 17.74
N ALA A 90 -14.31 5.40 17.37
CA ALA A 90 -15.61 5.26 16.71
C ALA A 90 -16.73 5.84 17.57
N SER A 91 -16.78 5.50 18.86
CA SER A 91 -17.78 6.07 19.80
C SER A 91 -17.64 7.58 19.95
N TYR A 92 -16.42 8.11 19.93
CA TYR A 92 -16.22 9.57 19.97
C TYR A 92 -16.74 10.26 18.72
N ILE A 93 -16.49 9.70 17.53
CA ILE A 93 -17.05 10.21 16.27
C ILE A 93 -18.58 10.18 16.32
N ASP A 94 -19.18 9.08 16.78
CA ASP A 94 -20.63 8.97 16.93
C ASP A 94 -21.20 10.07 17.85
N GLN A 95 -20.54 10.35 18.98
CA GLN A 95 -20.94 11.43 19.89
C GLN A 95 -20.89 12.81 19.23
N LEU A 96 -19.87 13.09 18.42
CA LEU A 96 -19.78 14.36 17.68
C LEU A 96 -20.91 14.49 16.67
N VAL A 97 -21.19 13.43 15.90
CA VAL A 97 -22.31 13.40 14.94
C VAL A 97 -23.64 13.59 15.66
N ASP A 98 -23.88 12.88 16.76
CA ASP A 98 -25.08 12.98 17.56
C ASP A 98 -25.31 14.40 18.14
N SER A 99 -24.23 15.02 18.61
CA SER A 99 -24.28 16.39 19.12
C SER A 99 -24.68 17.37 18.01
N LYS A 100 -24.14 17.18 16.80
CA LYS A 100 -24.48 18.02 15.65
C LYS A 100 -25.93 17.83 15.20
N LEU A 101 -26.39 16.58 15.14
CA LEU A 101 -27.80 16.29 14.82
C LEU A 101 -28.75 16.95 15.82
N ARG A 102 -28.46 16.85 17.13
CA ARG A 102 -29.24 17.51 18.19
C ARG A 102 -29.27 19.03 18.04
N GLN A 103 -28.12 19.66 17.78
CA GLN A 103 -28.04 21.10 17.53
C GLN A 103 -28.96 21.54 16.36
N GLN A 104 -29.05 20.70 15.34
CA GLN A 104 -29.88 20.97 14.17
C GLN A 104 -31.32 20.47 14.29
N ARG A 105 -31.72 19.97 15.47
CA ARG A 105 -33.03 19.38 15.74
C ARG A 105 -33.37 18.23 14.79
N LEU A 106 -32.38 17.49 14.31
CA LEU A 106 -32.53 16.32 13.45
C LEU A 106 -32.50 15.06 14.30
N GLY A 107 -33.42 14.14 14.03
CA GLY A 107 -33.39 12.79 14.62
C GLY A 107 -32.45 11.85 13.90
N LYS A 108 -31.97 10.83 14.62
CA LYS A 108 -31.25 9.72 13.95
C LYS A 108 -32.22 8.94 13.06
N THR A 109 -31.74 8.57 11.87
CA THR A 109 -32.47 7.63 11.02
C THR A 109 -32.46 6.23 11.64
N LYS A 110 -33.53 5.47 11.45
CA LYS A 110 -33.61 4.07 11.89
C LYS A 110 -32.61 3.21 11.13
N LYS A 111 -32.07 2.18 11.78
CA LYS A 111 -31.25 1.17 11.10
C LYS A 111 -32.03 0.57 9.93
N ALA A 112 -31.36 0.34 8.83
CA ALA A 112 -31.94 -0.33 7.66
C ALA A 112 -32.45 -1.73 8.06
N ASN A 113 -33.63 -2.09 7.57
CA ASN A 113 -34.13 -3.47 7.68
C ASN A 113 -33.27 -4.44 6.86
N ASP A 114 -33.42 -5.73 7.08
CA ASP A 114 -32.57 -6.74 6.45
C ASP A 114 -32.68 -6.76 4.94
N SER A 115 -33.83 -6.50 4.36
CA SER A 115 -34.01 -6.45 2.90
C SER A 115 -33.25 -5.29 2.26
N THR A 116 -33.32 -4.11 2.88
CA THR A 116 -32.54 -2.95 2.43
C THR A 116 -31.05 -3.16 2.68
N TYR A 117 -30.69 -3.77 3.81
CA TYR A 117 -29.30 -4.04 4.18
C TYR A 117 -28.62 -4.98 3.18
N VAL A 118 -29.20 -6.15 2.93
CA VAL A 118 -28.61 -7.15 2.02
C VAL A 118 -28.42 -6.58 0.62
N ARG A 119 -29.41 -5.85 0.08
CA ARG A 119 -29.30 -5.21 -1.22
C ARG A 119 -28.14 -4.20 -1.27
N ARG A 120 -28.05 -3.32 -0.27
CA ARG A 120 -26.98 -2.30 -0.20
C ARG A 120 -25.60 -2.94 -0.06
N LEU A 121 -25.48 -3.94 0.81
CA LEU A 121 -24.21 -4.63 1.03
C LEU A 121 -23.69 -5.28 -0.26
N TYR A 122 -24.53 -6.01 -0.99
CA TYR A 122 -24.14 -6.61 -2.26
C TYR A 122 -23.71 -5.56 -3.30
N LEU A 123 -24.47 -4.49 -3.45
CA LEU A 123 -24.11 -3.39 -4.36
C LEU A 123 -22.79 -2.73 -4.02
N THR A 124 -22.56 -2.46 -2.75
CA THR A 124 -21.35 -1.76 -2.29
C THR A 124 -20.11 -2.68 -2.36
N THR A 125 -20.28 -3.97 -2.03
CA THR A 125 -19.14 -4.88 -1.87
C THR A 125 -18.76 -5.55 -3.18
N ILE A 126 -19.73 -6.05 -3.94
CA ILE A 126 -19.48 -6.84 -5.16
C ILE A 126 -20.10 -6.26 -6.43
N GLY A 127 -20.70 -5.08 -6.36
CA GLY A 127 -21.18 -4.32 -7.52
C GLY A 127 -22.46 -4.85 -8.18
N ARG A 128 -23.15 -5.82 -7.56
CA ARG A 128 -24.42 -6.37 -8.06
C ARG A 128 -25.48 -6.50 -6.98
N ILE A 129 -26.73 -6.66 -7.36
CA ILE A 129 -27.79 -7.04 -6.42
C ILE A 129 -27.66 -8.53 -6.06
N PRO A 130 -28.16 -8.96 -4.87
CA PRO A 130 -28.23 -10.39 -4.54
C PRO A 130 -29.17 -11.12 -5.48
N THR A 131 -28.93 -12.40 -5.70
CA THR A 131 -29.94 -13.27 -6.36
C THR A 131 -31.11 -13.49 -5.41
N TYR A 132 -32.19 -14.09 -5.96
CA TYR A 132 -33.32 -14.46 -5.12
C TYR A 132 -32.92 -15.41 -3.99
N GLU A 133 -32.15 -16.42 -4.27
CA GLU A 133 -31.70 -17.44 -3.31
C GLU A 133 -30.80 -16.82 -2.23
N GLU A 134 -29.89 -15.92 -2.61
CA GLU A 134 -29.02 -15.20 -1.69
C GLU A 134 -29.82 -14.31 -0.75
N ALA A 135 -30.77 -13.55 -1.29
CA ALA A 135 -31.66 -12.69 -0.50
C ALA A 135 -32.58 -13.51 0.42
N PHE A 136 -33.20 -14.56 -0.12
CA PHE A 136 -34.11 -15.42 0.62
C PHE A 136 -33.39 -16.13 1.78
N SER A 137 -32.21 -16.70 1.53
CA SER A 137 -31.40 -17.34 2.57
C SER A 137 -31.05 -16.38 3.69
N PHE A 138 -30.57 -15.17 3.36
CA PHE A 138 -30.22 -14.15 4.36
C PHE A 138 -31.45 -13.66 5.16
N LEU A 139 -32.58 -13.45 4.52
CA LEU A 139 -33.78 -12.94 5.21
C LEU A 139 -34.38 -13.95 6.17
N ASN A 140 -34.28 -15.25 5.86
CA ASN A 140 -34.78 -16.32 6.71
C ASN A 140 -33.79 -16.83 7.74
N ASP A 141 -32.53 -16.37 7.67
CA ASP A 141 -31.54 -16.71 8.67
C ASP A 141 -31.85 -16.02 10.01
N ARG A 142 -31.90 -16.82 11.07
CA ARG A 142 -32.16 -16.37 12.46
C ARG A 142 -30.90 -16.09 13.26
N ASN A 143 -29.72 -16.28 12.66
CA ASN A 143 -28.44 -16.02 13.31
C ASN A 143 -28.30 -14.52 13.66
N PRO A 144 -28.06 -14.16 14.92
CA PRO A 144 -27.87 -12.77 15.31
C PRO A 144 -26.66 -12.09 14.63
N ASN A 145 -25.66 -12.90 14.23
CA ASN A 145 -24.44 -12.43 13.58
C ASN A 145 -24.49 -12.50 12.04
N LYS A 146 -25.64 -12.80 11.45
CA LYS A 146 -25.78 -13.00 9.99
C LYS A 146 -25.28 -11.84 9.14
N ARG A 147 -25.36 -10.61 9.66
CA ARG A 147 -24.86 -9.40 8.93
C ARG A 147 -23.35 -9.40 8.85
N ASP A 148 -22.66 -9.71 9.94
CA ASP A 148 -21.20 -9.74 10.00
C ASP A 148 -20.66 -10.93 9.19
N GLU A 149 -21.30 -12.10 9.30
CA GLU A 149 -20.95 -13.27 8.48
C GLU A 149 -21.14 -13.02 6.98
N LEU A 150 -22.18 -12.28 6.60
CA LEU A 150 -22.37 -11.92 5.20
C LEU A 150 -21.31 -10.94 4.70
N ILE A 151 -20.87 -9.99 5.53
CA ILE A 151 -19.75 -9.08 5.20
C ILE A 151 -18.51 -9.91 4.90
N GLU A 152 -18.11 -10.79 5.81
CA GLU A 152 -16.92 -11.63 5.65
C GLU A 152 -17.02 -12.53 4.40
N LYS A 153 -18.17 -13.13 4.18
CA LYS A 153 -18.43 -13.94 2.98
C LYS A 153 -18.23 -13.16 1.69
N LEU A 154 -18.75 -11.93 1.62
CA LEU A 154 -18.66 -11.11 0.41
C LEU A 154 -17.25 -10.55 0.21
N LEU A 155 -16.56 -10.12 1.26
CA LEU A 155 -15.19 -9.63 1.19
C LEU A 155 -14.20 -10.73 0.72
N ASN A 156 -14.46 -11.98 1.07
CA ASN A 156 -13.65 -13.13 0.64
C ASN A 156 -14.10 -13.75 -0.71
N SER A 157 -14.99 -13.08 -1.43
CA SER A 157 -15.49 -13.57 -2.72
C SER A 157 -14.71 -12.98 -3.91
N SER A 158 -14.65 -13.73 -5.02
CA SER A 158 -14.12 -13.20 -6.28
C SER A 158 -14.92 -12.01 -6.83
N GLY A 159 -16.19 -11.87 -6.41
CA GLY A 159 -17.02 -10.72 -6.73
C GLY A 159 -16.44 -9.41 -6.17
N TYR A 160 -15.92 -9.45 -4.94
CA TYR A 160 -15.24 -8.31 -4.33
C TYR A 160 -14.00 -7.89 -5.13
N SER A 161 -13.10 -8.82 -5.40
CA SER A 161 -11.88 -8.53 -6.16
C SER A 161 -12.18 -7.96 -7.54
N ASN A 162 -13.17 -8.50 -8.23
CA ASN A 162 -13.57 -8.02 -9.55
C ASN A 162 -14.17 -6.61 -9.48
N HIS A 163 -15.00 -6.34 -8.48
CA HIS A 163 -15.58 -5.00 -8.29
C HIS A 163 -14.52 -3.96 -7.93
N GLN A 164 -13.62 -4.28 -7.01
CA GLN A 164 -12.51 -3.41 -6.64
C GLN A 164 -11.54 -3.20 -7.81
N MET A 165 -11.26 -4.24 -8.60
CA MET A 165 -10.44 -4.11 -9.80
C MET A 165 -11.06 -3.14 -10.81
N ASN A 166 -12.37 -3.17 -11.04
CA ASN A 166 -13.05 -2.23 -11.92
C ASN A 166 -12.89 -0.79 -11.42
N TRP A 167 -13.15 -0.57 -10.13
CA TRP A 167 -13.00 0.75 -9.52
C TRP A 167 -11.55 1.27 -9.61
N MET A 168 -10.56 0.43 -9.29
CA MET A 168 -9.14 0.77 -9.43
C MET A 168 -8.76 1.05 -10.87
N SER A 169 -9.28 0.28 -11.82
CA SER A 169 -9.03 0.46 -13.25
C SER A 169 -9.51 1.81 -13.75
N ASP A 170 -10.70 2.24 -13.32
CA ASP A 170 -11.24 3.56 -13.66
C ASP A 170 -10.43 4.68 -13.01
N MET A 171 -10.09 4.56 -11.74
CA MET A 171 -9.29 5.53 -11.00
C MET A 171 -7.89 5.72 -11.60
N LEU A 172 -7.24 4.61 -11.96
CA LEU A 172 -5.90 4.59 -12.57
C LEU A 172 -5.92 4.79 -14.09
N ARG A 173 -7.11 4.96 -14.70
CA ARG A 173 -7.30 5.18 -16.13
C ARG A 173 -6.61 4.15 -17.01
N ILE A 174 -6.76 2.88 -16.66
CA ILE A 174 -6.11 1.78 -17.39
C ILE A 174 -6.65 1.71 -18.82
N LYS A 175 -5.74 1.74 -19.77
CA LYS A 175 -6.05 1.56 -21.18
C LYS A 175 -5.52 0.21 -21.68
N ASP A 176 -6.24 -0.41 -22.61
CA ASP A 176 -5.82 -1.67 -23.20
C ASP A 176 -4.59 -1.51 -24.09
N ARG A 177 -4.48 -0.37 -24.75
CA ARG A 177 -3.42 -0.10 -25.71
C ARG A 177 -2.74 1.24 -25.44
N VAL A 178 -1.46 1.28 -25.66
CA VAL A 178 -0.70 2.53 -25.72
C VAL A 178 -0.95 3.16 -27.09
N ASN A 179 -1.14 4.49 -27.15
CA ASN A 179 -1.39 5.20 -28.39
C ASN A 179 -0.35 4.85 -29.46
N GLY A 180 -0.80 4.48 -30.64
CA GLY A 180 0.06 4.13 -31.78
C GLY A 180 0.62 2.70 -31.79
N THR A 181 0.23 1.85 -30.84
CA THR A 181 0.64 0.43 -30.80
C THR A 181 -0.54 -0.51 -30.79
N ASN A 182 -0.35 -1.72 -31.35
CA ASN A 182 -1.32 -2.83 -31.23
C ASN A 182 -1.05 -3.73 -29.99
N ILE A 183 -0.16 -3.29 -29.11
CA ILE A 183 0.26 -4.07 -27.94
C ILE A 183 -0.77 -3.86 -26.81
N ASN A 184 -1.33 -4.96 -26.30
CA ASN A 184 -2.24 -4.93 -25.15
C ASN A 184 -1.45 -4.95 -23.85
N VAL A 185 -1.07 -3.78 -23.37
CA VAL A 185 -0.34 -3.61 -22.09
C VAL A 185 -1.29 -3.61 -20.89
N GLY A 186 -2.56 -3.26 -21.11
CA GLY A 186 -3.54 -3.16 -20.03
C GLY A 186 -3.84 -4.49 -19.34
N SER A 187 -3.63 -5.64 -20.02
CA SER A 187 -3.81 -6.96 -19.44
C SER A 187 -2.83 -7.25 -18.30
N VAL A 188 -1.56 -6.89 -18.47
CA VAL A 188 -0.51 -7.09 -17.47
C VAL A 188 -0.76 -6.20 -16.25
N TYR A 189 -1.16 -4.95 -16.47
CA TYR A 189 -1.49 -4.03 -15.38
C TYR A 189 -2.73 -4.49 -14.60
N ARG A 190 -3.80 -4.88 -15.29
CA ARG A 190 -5.01 -5.44 -14.63
C ARG A 190 -4.70 -6.71 -13.84
N LYS A 191 -3.85 -7.57 -14.36
CA LYS A 191 -3.42 -8.78 -13.65
C LYS A 191 -2.73 -8.41 -12.34
N TRP A 192 -1.75 -7.50 -12.37
CA TRP A 192 -1.06 -7.03 -11.16
C TRP A 192 -2.01 -6.42 -10.13
N ILE A 193 -2.97 -5.57 -10.55
CA ILE A 193 -3.97 -4.99 -9.65
C ILE A 193 -4.82 -6.08 -9.02
N LYS A 194 -5.32 -7.01 -9.84
CA LYS A 194 -6.16 -8.11 -9.33
C LYS A 194 -5.40 -8.97 -8.32
N GLU A 195 -4.19 -9.36 -8.63
CA GLU A 195 -3.33 -10.14 -7.72
C GLU A 195 -3.03 -9.37 -6.42
N SER A 196 -2.84 -8.07 -6.51
CA SER A 196 -2.63 -7.21 -5.34
C SER A 196 -3.88 -7.14 -4.44
N ILE A 197 -5.07 -7.07 -5.02
CA ILE A 197 -6.35 -7.08 -4.29
C ILE A 197 -6.60 -8.46 -3.68
N ASP A 198 -6.43 -9.54 -4.46
CA ASP A 198 -6.63 -10.92 -3.99
C ASP A 198 -5.69 -11.28 -2.83
N ALA A 199 -4.46 -10.77 -2.86
CA ALA A 199 -3.47 -10.91 -1.79
C ALA A 199 -3.70 -9.96 -0.60
N ASN A 200 -4.75 -9.12 -0.63
CA ASN A 200 -4.99 -8.05 0.34
C ASN A 200 -3.73 -7.20 0.61
N LYS A 201 -3.01 -6.86 -0.48
CA LYS A 201 -1.78 -6.06 -0.39
C LYS A 201 -2.07 -4.71 0.23
N PRO A 202 -1.28 -4.23 1.21
CA PRO A 202 -1.45 -2.90 1.80
C PRO A 202 -1.45 -1.80 0.73
N TYR A 203 -2.38 -0.87 0.83
CA TYR A 203 -2.55 0.19 -0.17
C TYR A 203 -1.30 1.06 -0.34
N ASP A 204 -0.60 1.37 0.75
CA ASP A 204 0.66 2.11 0.72
C ASP A 204 1.75 1.34 -0.03
N GLN A 205 1.79 0.01 0.07
CA GLN A 205 2.71 -0.82 -0.71
C GLN A 205 2.34 -0.78 -2.20
N MET A 206 1.06 -0.88 -2.55
CA MET A 206 0.62 -0.74 -3.95
C MET A 206 1.05 0.61 -4.54
N VAL A 207 0.83 1.71 -3.79
CA VAL A 207 1.22 3.05 -4.24
C VAL A 207 2.74 3.15 -4.41
N ARG A 208 3.54 2.60 -3.49
CA ARG A 208 5.00 2.58 -3.64
C ARG A 208 5.42 1.83 -4.89
N GLU A 209 4.89 0.64 -5.12
CA GLU A 209 5.17 -0.14 -6.32
C GLU A 209 4.81 0.64 -7.60
N LEU A 210 3.67 1.33 -7.63
CA LEU A 210 3.24 2.16 -8.77
C LEU A 210 4.20 3.32 -9.07
N VAL A 211 4.65 4.05 -8.04
CA VAL A 211 5.46 5.27 -8.24
C VAL A 211 6.96 4.99 -8.36
N SER A 212 7.41 3.82 -7.93
CA SER A 212 8.83 3.45 -7.97
C SER A 212 9.16 2.37 -8.99
N SER A 213 8.15 1.79 -9.64
CA SER A 213 8.41 0.71 -10.59
C SER A 213 9.16 1.22 -11.82
N THR A 214 10.14 0.44 -12.20
CA THR A 214 10.88 0.57 -13.47
C THR A 214 10.88 -0.81 -14.10
N GLY A 215 10.71 -0.90 -15.41
CA GLY A 215 10.68 -2.20 -16.05
C GLY A 215 10.12 -2.18 -17.46
N LYS A 216 9.78 -3.36 -17.95
CA LYS A 216 9.27 -3.56 -19.30
C LYS A 216 7.74 -3.57 -19.32
N LEU A 217 7.16 -2.87 -20.26
CA LEU A 217 5.70 -2.70 -20.45
C LEU A 217 4.88 -4.01 -20.46
N LEU A 218 5.47 -5.12 -20.88
CA LEU A 218 4.77 -6.41 -21.00
C LEU A 218 5.08 -7.40 -19.89
N GLU A 219 6.02 -7.07 -19.01
CA GLU A 219 6.48 -7.99 -17.95
C GLU A 219 6.13 -7.43 -16.57
N ASP A 220 6.24 -6.13 -16.38
CA ASP A 220 6.13 -5.47 -15.06
C ASP A 220 4.85 -4.64 -14.98
N GLY A 221 3.80 -5.22 -14.42
CA GLY A 221 2.47 -4.61 -14.32
C GLY A 221 2.43 -3.16 -13.84
N PRO A 222 3.08 -2.79 -12.72
CA PRO A 222 3.07 -1.41 -12.25
C PRO A 222 3.93 -0.44 -13.06
N ALA A 223 4.82 -0.92 -13.95
CA ALA A 223 5.67 -0.06 -14.79
C ALA A 223 4.94 0.54 -16.03
N ILE A 224 3.68 0.21 -16.20
CA ILE A 224 2.85 0.67 -17.34
C ILE A 224 2.22 2.03 -17.06
#